data_b3c03a2aadb0d4a6d1558753fe8c2684
#
_entry.id   b3c03a2aadb0d4a6d1558753fe8c2684
#
_cell.length_a   1.000
_cell.length_b   1.000
_cell.length_c   1.000
_cell.angle_alpha   90.00
_cell.angle_beta   90.00
_cell.angle_gamma   90.00
#
_symmetry.space_group_name_H-M   'P 1'
#
loop_
_entity.id
_entity.type
_entity.pdbx_description
1 polymer ?
#
loop_
_entity_poly.entity_id
_entity_poly.type
_entity_poly.pdbx_seq_one_letter_code
_entity_poly.pdbx_strand_id
1 'polypeptide(L)'
;MEKYELPLVIFTVLSQMSVGITLILTLRTLQGKLESKRLYWLVSGLVLAVASVAAILHLAHPDRAYDALINLQHAWLSREILGATLYGAAVGVTFLAKGHKAPAVLASVLGIALVAVQGMTYAAPAMVAIANGLTMLLFFITVWVMGCAAIPLFNLAPAVAALRQGIVVGMAVMIAAPIIWLSGGTIMQMTAHAWLTSPLYLASLVCLAVAFVLSRQGERRAKAIFVLLFVGIFLSRLTFFGDTISTIVNIGHLY
;
A
#
# COMPACT_ATOMS: atom_id res chain seq x y z
N MET A 1 -13.14 12.21 -15.06
CA MET A 1 -12.21 11.50 -14.14
C MET A 1 -12.91 10.26 -13.63
N GLU A 2 -12.24 9.12 -13.65
CA GLU A 2 -12.81 7.90 -13.10
C GLU A 2 -12.97 8.07 -11.59
N LYS A 3 -14.16 7.79 -11.08
CA LYS A 3 -14.53 7.93 -9.66
C LYS A 3 -13.51 7.31 -8.69
N TYR A 4 -12.86 6.24 -9.08
CA TYR A 4 -12.01 5.42 -8.21
C TYR A 4 -10.51 5.61 -8.42
N GLU A 5 -10.08 6.50 -9.33
CA GLU A 5 -8.66 6.74 -9.62
C GLU A 5 -7.85 5.41 -9.74
N LEU A 6 -8.37 4.50 -10.57
CA LEU A 6 -7.88 3.11 -10.67
C LEU A 6 -6.35 2.99 -10.84
N PRO A 7 -5.67 3.84 -11.64
CA PRO A 7 -4.22 3.81 -11.73
C PRO A 7 -3.51 4.06 -10.40
N LEU A 8 -4.05 4.97 -9.57
CA LEU A 8 -3.49 5.26 -8.23
C LEU A 8 -3.76 4.11 -7.24
N VAL A 9 -4.91 3.45 -7.36
CA VAL A 9 -5.20 2.21 -6.61
C VAL A 9 -4.15 1.14 -6.94
N ILE A 10 -3.93 0.87 -8.22
CA ILE A 10 -2.94 -0.12 -8.67
C ILE A 10 -1.54 0.26 -8.19
N PHE A 11 -1.14 1.52 -8.38
CA PHE A 11 0.17 2.01 -7.97
C PHE A 11 0.40 1.84 -6.46
N THR A 12 -0.53 2.31 -5.64
CA THR A 12 -0.36 2.26 -4.18
C THR A 12 -0.37 0.84 -3.64
N VAL A 13 -1.25 -0.03 -4.12
CA VAL A 13 -1.31 -1.43 -3.67
C VAL A 13 -0.05 -2.20 -4.08
N LEU A 14 0.36 -2.11 -5.34
CA LEU A 14 1.49 -2.87 -5.84
C LEU A 14 2.83 -2.32 -5.35
N SER A 15 3.05 -1.01 -5.27
CA SER A 15 4.28 -0.46 -4.72
C SER A 15 4.46 -0.83 -3.25
N GLN A 16 3.41 -0.75 -2.45
CA GLN A 16 3.43 -1.18 -1.04
C GLN A 16 3.62 -2.69 -0.89
N MET A 17 3.06 -3.51 -1.78
CA MET A 17 3.33 -4.95 -1.82
C MET A 17 4.80 -5.22 -2.15
N SER A 18 5.38 -4.53 -3.12
CA SER A 18 6.81 -4.64 -3.45
C SER A 18 7.69 -4.29 -2.24
N VAL A 19 7.41 -3.18 -1.56
CA VAL A 19 8.12 -2.78 -0.34
C VAL A 19 7.97 -3.84 0.75
N GLY A 20 6.77 -4.39 0.93
CA GLY A 20 6.50 -5.45 1.89
C GLY A 20 7.31 -6.72 1.62
N ILE A 21 7.35 -7.17 0.37
CA ILE A 21 8.18 -8.32 -0.06
C ILE A 21 9.65 -8.04 0.26
N THR A 22 10.18 -6.88 -0.16
CA THR A 22 11.57 -6.47 0.10
C THR A 22 11.89 -6.48 1.58
N LEU A 23 11.03 -5.88 2.42
CA LEU A 23 11.21 -5.79 3.86
C LEU A 23 11.30 -7.18 4.53
N ILE A 24 10.34 -8.07 4.24
CA ILE A 24 10.32 -9.41 4.86
C ILE A 24 11.49 -10.27 4.36
N LEU A 25 11.85 -10.18 3.09
CA LEU A 25 13.05 -10.86 2.57
C LEU A 25 14.32 -10.35 3.25
N THR A 26 14.46 -9.05 3.43
CA THR A 26 15.60 -8.44 4.12
C THR A 26 15.68 -8.90 5.58
N LEU A 27 14.58 -8.85 6.32
CA LEU A 27 14.54 -9.31 7.71
C LEU A 27 14.98 -10.77 7.84
N ARG A 28 14.53 -11.64 6.93
CA ARG A 28 14.95 -13.06 6.90
C ARG A 28 16.41 -13.24 6.55
N THR A 29 16.92 -12.45 5.62
CA THR A 29 18.35 -12.45 5.24
C THR A 29 19.22 -12.03 6.41
N LEU A 30 18.83 -10.99 7.16
CA LEU A 30 19.54 -10.53 8.37
C LEU A 30 19.53 -11.58 9.48
N GLN A 31 18.41 -12.30 9.64
CA GLN A 31 18.27 -13.39 10.63
C GLN A 31 19.01 -14.69 10.22
N GLY A 32 19.63 -14.74 9.04
CA GLY A 32 20.25 -15.96 8.53
C GLY A 32 19.27 -17.08 8.17
N LYS A 33 17.95 -16.75 8.06
CA LYS A 33 16.87 -17.70 7.76
C LYS A 33 16.54 -17.81 6.28
N LEU A 34 17.24 -17.08 5.44
CA LEU A 34 17.01 -17.03 4.01
C LEU A 34 18.31 -17.18 3.25
N GLU A 35 18.40 -18.24 2.43
CA GLU A 35 19.35 -18.29 1.33
C GLU A 35 18.78 -17.46 0.18
N SER A 36 19.30 -16.27 -0.01
CA SER A 36 18.72 -15.30 -0.94
C SER A 36 18.93 -15.73 -2.40
N LYS A 37 17.84 -15.73 -3.17
CA LYS A 37 17.84 -16.01 -4.60
C LYS A 37 17.50 -14.74 -5.38
N ARG A 38 18.18 -14.50 -6.49
CA ARG A 38 17.90 -13.37 -7.39
C ARG A 38 16.42 -13.24 -7.75
N LEU A 39 15.75 -14.40 -7.94
CA LEU A 39 14.33 -14.43 -8.31
C LEU A 39 13.44 -13.64 -7.33
N TYR A 40 13.73 -13.64 -6.03
CA TYR A 40 12.92 -12.94 -5.05
C TYR A 40 12.94 -11.42 -5.26
N TRP A 41 14.13 -10.88 -5.56
CA TRP A 41 14.34 -9.47 -5.82
C TRP A 41 13.80 -9.05 -7.19
N LEU A 42 13.92 -9.94 -8.18
CA LEU A 42 13.31 -9.73 -9.50
C LEU A 42 11.80 -9.59 -9.38
N VAL A 43 11.12 -10.47 -8.64
CA VAL A 43 9.66 -10.39 -8.45
C VAL A 43 9.29 -9.07 -7.76
N SER A 44 10.00 -8.67 -6.70
CA SER A 44 9.75 -7.38 -6.05
C SER A 44 9.92 -6.21 -7.02
N GLY A 45 10.97 -6.21 -7.84
CA GLY A 45 11.22 -5.19 -8.85
C GLY A 45 10.15 -5.16 -9.95
N LEU A 46 9.71 -6.33 -10.43
CA LEU A 46 8.64 -6.41 -11.45
C LEU A 46 7.30 -5.89 -10.92
N VAL A 47 6.97 -6.21 -9.67
CA VAL A 47 5.75 -5.67 -9.02
C VAL A 47 5.80 -4.14 -8.95
N LEU A 48 6.95 -3.55 -8.58
CA LEU A 48 7.15 -2.10 -8.59
C LEU A 48 7.06 -1.53 -10.00
N ALA A 49 7.65 -2.21 -11.00
CA ALA A 49 7.60 -1.75 -12.39
C ALA A 49 6.16 -1.66 -12.91
N VAL A 50 5.34 -2.69 -12.63
CA VAL A 50 3.91 -2.67 -12.99
C VAL A 50 3.18 -1.51 -12.27
N ALA A 51 3.46 -1.31 -10.99
CA ALA A 51 2.93 -0.17 -10.24
C ALA A 51 3.30 1.18 -10.89
N SER A 52 4.57 1.35 -11.25
CA SER A 52 5.08 2.59 -11.85
C SER A 52 4.48 2.85 -13.22
N VAL A 53 4.27 1.81 -14.04
CA VAL A 53 3.58 1.94 -15.34
C VAL A 53 2.16 2.44 -15.13
N ALA A 54 1.41 1.89 -14.16
CA ALA A 54 0.06 2.37 -13.86
C ALA A 54 0.05 3.85 -13.45
N ALA A 55 1.02 4.28 -12.62
CA ALA A 55 1.15 5.69 -12.23
C ALA A 55 1.47 6.61 -13.42
N ILE A 56 2.36 6.19 -14.32
CA ILE A 56 2.71 6.99 -15.52
C ILE A 56 1.51 7.14 -16.45
N LEU A 57 0.72 6.08 -16.63
CA LEU A 57 -0.47 6.10 -17.47
C LEU A 57 -1.58 7.02 -16.94
N HIS A 58 -1.52 7.41 -15.66
CA HIS A 58 -2.45 8.36 -15.04
C HIS A 58 -2.05 9.82 -15.30
N LEU A 59 -0.81 10.09 -15.67
CA LEU A 59 -0.35 11.45 -15.91
C LEU A 59 -1.01 12.03 -17.17
N ALA A 60 -1.50 13.27 -17.08
CA ALA A 60 -2.03 13.99 -18.23
C ALA A 60 -0.97 14.19 -19.33
N HIS A 61 0.31 14.30 -18.93
CA HIS A 61 1.46 14.47 -19.80
C HIS A 61 2.59 13.51 -19.38
N PRO A 62 2.53 12.22 -19.78
CA PRO A 62 3.56 11.23 -19.44
C PRO A 62 4.95 11.59 -19.98
N ASP A 63 5.00 12.31 -21.10
CA ASP A 63 6.20 12.84 -21.74
C ASP A 63 6.95 13.87 -20.88
N ARG A 64 6.24 14.51 -19.95
CA ARG A 64 6.79 15.50 -19.01
C ARG A 64 6.94 14.96 -17.57
N ALA A 65 6.91 13.66 -17.38
CA ALA A 65 7.06 13.05 -16.03
C ALA A 65 8.34 13.48 -15.31
N TYR A 66 9.42 13.80 -16.04
CA TYR A 66 10.67 14.31 -15.49
C TYR A 66 10.53 15.72 -14.88
N ASP A 67 9.59 16.55 -15.38
CA ASP A 67 9.35 17.89 -14.83
C ASP A 67 8.84 17.82 -13.38
N ALA A 68 8.21 16.70 -13.01
CA ALA A 68 7.80 16.47 -11.64
C ALA A 68 9.00 16.48 -10.66
N LEU A 69 10.21 16.11 -11.10
CA LEU A 69 11.41 16.14 -10.26
C LEU A 69 11.94 17.56 -9.97
N ILE A 70 11.48 18.59 -10.71
CA ILE A 70 11.92 19.97 -10.53
C ILE A 70 11.36 20.57 -9.24
N ASN A 71 10.17 20.11 -8.79
CA ASN A 71 9.47 20.73 -7.66
C ASN A 71 9.56 19.94 -6.34
N LEU A 72 10.71 19.36 -6.06
CA LEU A 72 10.94 18.52 -4.86
C LEU A 72 10.71 19.25 -3.52
N GLN A 73 10.89 20.58 -3.48
CA GLN A 73 10.72 21.34 -2.25
C GLN A 73 9.26 21.51 -1.85
N HIS A 74 8.34 21.61 -2.81
CA HIS A 74 6.96 22.01 -2.55
C HIS A 74 5.91 20.92 -2.89
N ALA A 75 6.26 19.90 -3.69
CA ALA A 75 5.32 18.88 -4.13
C ALA A 75 5.63 17.48 -3.55
N TRP A 76 4.68 16.91 -2.83
CA TRP A 76 4.79 15.54 -2.32
C TRP A 76 4.86 14.51 -3.44
N LEU A 77 4.12 14.73 -4.54
CA LEU A 77 4.18 13.88 -5.74
C LEU A 77 5.59 13.79 -6.32
N SER A 78 6.33 14.93 -6.36
CA SER A 78 7.73 14.94 -6.81
C SER A 78 8.63 14.07 -5.95
N ARG A 79 8.44 14.13 -4.63
CA ARG A 79 9.17 13.29 -3.66
C ARG A 79 8.79 11.81 -3.80
N GLU A 80 7.53 11.51 -4.14
CA GLU A 80 7.06 10.15 -4.38
C GLU A 80 7.71 9.53 -5.61
N ILE A 81 7.79 10.28 -6.73
CA ILE A 81 8.46 9.83 -7.94
C ILE A 81 9.95 9.58 -7.68
N LEU A 82 10.63 10.50 -6.99
CA LEU A 82 12.03 10.32 -6.57
C LEU A 82 12.19 9.08 -5.66
N GLY A 83 11.31 8.94 -4.66
CA GLY A 83 11.33 7.81 -3.74
C GLY A 83 11.15 6.47 -4.46
N ALA A 84 10.20 6.39 -5.39
CA ALA A 84 9.96 5.18 -6.20
C ALA A 84 11.18 4.84 -7.08
N THR A 85 11.81 5.86 -7.68
CA THR A 85 13.02 5.69 -8.49
C THR A 85 14.20 5.18 -7.66
N LEU A 86 14.47 5.81 -6.51
CA LEU A 86 15.57 5.40 -5.63
C LEU A 86 15.34 4.00 -5.05
N TYR A 87 14.11 3.70 -4.63
CA TYR A 87 13.75 2.37 -4.16
C TYR A 87 13.91 1.32 -5.25
N GLY A 88 13.43 1.58 -6.46
CA GLY A 88 13.58 0.69 -7.61
C GLY A 88 15.03 0.43 -7.96
N ALA A 89 15.87 1.47 -7.97
CA ALA A 89 17.31 1.35 -8.18
C ALA A 89 17.97 0.47 -7.10
N ALA A 90 17.61 0.66 -5.83
CA ALA A 90 18.15 -0.14 -4.72
C ALA A 90 17.72 -1.61 -4.81
N VAL A 91 16.47 -1.91 -5.22
CA VAL A 91 16.02 -3.28 -5.50
C VAL A 91 16.81 -3.88 -6.66
N GLY A 92 17.07 -3.10 -7.73
CA GLY A 92 17.90 -3.52 -8.86
C GLY A 92 19.34 -3.86 -8.43
N VAL A 93 19.97 -3.01 -7.63
CA VAL A 93 21.30 -3.27 -7.05
C VAL A 93 21.28 -4.54 -6.19
N THR A 94 20.22 -4.73 -5.39
CA THR A 94 20.08 -5.93 -4.55
C THR A 94 19.94 -7.19 -5.39
N PHE A 95 19.19 -7.13 -6.50
CA PHE A 95 19.09 -8.22 -7.47
C PHE A 95 20.45 -8.57 -8.07
N LEU A 96 21.23 -7.56 -8.52
CA LEU A 96 22.56 -7.76 -9.09
C LEU A 96 23.53 -8.35 -8.05
N ALA A 97 23.46 -7.87 -6.82
CA ALA A 97 24.25 -8.35 -5.69
C ALA A 97 23.74 -9.67 -5.09
N LYS A 98 22.83 -10.39 -5.77
CA LYS A 98 22.27 -11.69 -5.33
C LYS A 98 21.65 -11.65 -3.93
N GLY A 99 21.08 -10.50 -3.55
CA GLY A 99 20.43 -10.31 -2.24
C GLY A 99 21.41 -10.15 -1.07
N HIS A 100 22.59 -9.58 -1.32
CA HIS A 100 23.53 -9.25 -0.25
C HIS A 100 22.87 -8.32 0.80
N LYS A 101 23.27 -8.47 2.08
CA LYS A 101 22.65 -7.79 3.23
C LYS A 101 22.62 -6.26 3.09
N ALA A 102 23.74 -5.65 2.71
CA ALA A 102 23.84 -4.18 2.66
C ALA A 102 22.86 -3.53 1.65
N PRO A 103 22.83 -3.92 0.35
CA PRO A 103 21.86 -3.36 -0.58
C PRO A 103 20.41 -3.74 -0.22
N ALA A 104 20.16 -4.91 0.37
CA ALA A 104 18.82 -5.29 0.83
C ALA A 104 18.32 -4.36 1.95
N VAL A 105 19.17 -4.02 2.90
CA VAL A 105 18.85 -3.04 3.96
C VAL A 105 18.59 -1.67 3.35
N LEU A 106 19.44 -1.20 2.43
CA LEU A 106 19.24 0.08 1.74
C LEU A 106 17.90 0.10 1.00
N ALA A 107 17.57 -0.95 0.24
CA ALA A 107 16.29 -1.07 -0.44
C ALA A 107 15.10 -1.01 0.54
N SER A 108 15.20 -1.69 1.68
CA SER A 108 14.16 -1.66 2.71
C SER A 108 13.97 -0.26 3.31
N VAL A 109 15.05 0.45 3.60
CA VAL A 109 15.00 1.82 4.14
C VAL A 109 14.38 2.77 3.13
N LEU A 110 14.80 2.70 1.87
CA LEU A 110 14.22 3.53 0.79
C LEU A 110 12.76 3.18 0.51
N GLY A 111 12.39 1.90 0.61
CA GLY A 111 10.99 1.46 0.49
C GLY A 111 10.11 2.00 1.63
N ILE A 112 10.58 1.97 2.87
CA ILE A 112 9.89 2.57 4.01
C ILE A 112 9.73 4.08 3.82
N ALA A 113 10.78 4.77 3.36
CA ALA A 113 10.75 6.19 3.06
C ALA A 113 9.73 6.50 1.94
N LEU A 114 9.68 5.70 0.86
CA LEU A 114 8.68 5.82 -0.19
C LEU A 114 7.26 5.74 0.38
N VAL A 115 6.97 4.75 1.22
CA VAL A 115 5.63 4.57 1.81
C VAL A 115 5.26 5.74 2.73
N ALA A 116 6.22 6.29 3.48
CA ALA A 116 5.99 7.49 4.27
C ALA A 116 5.65 8.70 3.39
N VAL A 117 6.37 8.89 2.28
CA VAL A 117 6.07 9.94 1.30
C VAL A 117 4.69 9.71 0.67
N GLN A 118 4.33 8.48 0.30
CA GLN A 118 2.98 8.15 -0.17
C GLN A 118 1.91 8.53 0.84
N GLY A 119 2.13 8.21 2.13
CA GLY A 119 1.23 8.60 3.20
C GLY A 119 0.98 10.10 3.27
N MET A 120 2.00 10.92 2.99
CA MET A 120 1.87 12.38 2.92
C MET A 120 1.24 12.86 1.61
N THR A 121 1.56 12.23 0.49
CA THR A 121 0.99 12.56 -0.83
C THR A 121 -0.52 12.38 -0.84
N TYR A 122 -1.01 11.28 -0.29
CA TYR A 122 -2.44 10.92 -0.31
C TYR A 122 -3.23 11.39 0.93
N ALA A 123 -2.59 11.97 1.94
CA ALA A 123 -3.25 12.69 3.02
C ALA A 123 -3.60 14.13 2.59
N ALA A 124 -4.34 14.26 1.47
CA ALA A 124 -4.64 15.55 0.88
C ALA A 124 -5.52 16.42 1.80
N PRO A 125 -5.15 17.69 2.06
CA PRO A 125 -5.90 18.57 2.97
C PRO A 125 -7.38 18.75 2.60
N ALA A 126 -7.71 18.64 1.31
CA ALA A 126 -9.10 18.71 0.83
C ALA A 126 -9.94 17.49 1.24
N MET A 127 -9.32 16.39 1.64
CA MET A 127 -9.98 15.17 2.11
C MET A 127 -9.83 15.04 3.62
N VAL A 128 -10.57 15.86 4.38
CA VAL A 128 -10.38 16.06 5.83
C VAL A 128 -10.35 14.76 6.63
N ALA A 129 -11.15 13.75 6.26
CA ALA A 129 -11.21 12.47 6.97
C ALA A 129 -9.88 11.69 6.93
N ILE A 130 -9.14 11.79 5.84
CA ILE A 130 -7.88 11.07 5.61
C ILE A 130 -6.64 11.98 5.64
N ALA A 131 -6.80 13.29 5.77
CA ALA A 131 -5.72 14.28 5.84
C ALA A 131 -4.97 14.22 7.19
N ASN A 132 -4.56 13.03 7.61
CA ASN A 132 -3.92 12.78 8.90
C ASN A 132 -3.04 11.52 8.85
N GLY A 133 -2.45 11.16 9.99
CA GLY A 133 -1.56 9.99 10.12
C GLY A 133 -2.23 8.63 9.85
N LEU A 134 -3.55 8.55 9.78
CA LEU A 134 -4.29 7.32 9.48
C LEU A 134 -3.95 6.79 8.08
N THR A 135 -3.83 7.68 7.08
CA THR A 135 -3.44 7.29 5.72
C THR A 135 -2.09 6.59 5.71
N MET A 136 -1.09 7.20 6.36
CA MET A 136 0.24 6.61 6.49
C MET A 136 0.19 5.26 7.23
N LEU A 137 -0.57 5.17 8.32
CA LEU A 137 -0.74 3.94 9.10
C LEU A 137 -1.34 2.82 8.24
N LEU A 138 -2.41 3.07 7.49
CA LEU A 138 -3.04 2.11 6.58
C LEU A 138 -2.07 1.62 5.50
N PHE A 139 -1.20 2.51 5.00
CA PHE A 139 -0.20 2.17 4.00
C PHE A 139 0.87 1.24 4.58
N PHE A 140 1.38 1.51 5.78
CA PHE A 140 2.32 0.61 6.44
C PHE A 140 1.71 -0.74 6.82
N ILE A 141 0.43 -0.78 7.20
CA ILE A 141 -0.30 -2.03 7.41
C ILE A 141 -0.37 -2.84 6.10
N THR A 142 -0.65 -2.18 4.97
CA THR A 142 -0.64 -2.82 3.64
C THR A 142 0.73 -3.43 3.34
N VAL A 143 1.83 -2.69 3.54
CA VAL A 143 3.20 -3.18 3.39
C VAL A 143 3.41 -4.46 4.21
N TRP A 144 3.06 -4.41 5.47
CA TRP A 144 3.27 -5.53 6.40
C TRP A 144 2.46 -6.76 6.01
N VAL A 145 1.15 -6.58 5.81
CA VAL A 145 0.22 -7.67 5.47
C VAL A 145 0.57 -8.31 4.13
N MET A 146 0.77 -7.49 3.08
CA MET A 146 1.09 -8.01 1.75
C MET A 146 2.48 -8.64 1.69
N GLY A 147 3.46 -8.07 2.40
CA GLY A 147 4.78 -8.66 2.53
C GLY A 147 4.72 -10.06 3.16
N CYS A 148 4.06 -10.19 4.31
CA CYS A 148 3.90 -11.48 4.99
C CYS A 148 3.11 -12.49 4.16
N ALA A 149 2.06 -12.05 3.45
CA ALA A 149 1.21 -12.92 2.64
C ALA A 149 1.89 -13.42 1.37
N ALA A 150 2.81 -12.64 0.79
CA ALA A 150 3.51 -13.01 -0.44
C ALA A 150 4.64 -14.04 -0.21
N ILE A 151 5.21 -14.10 0.99
CA ILE A 151 6.38 -14.97 1.28
C ILE A 151 6.16 -16.44 0.96
N PRO A 152 5.03 -17.08 1.30
CA PRO A 152 4.81 -18.48 0.94
C PRO A 152 4.76 -18.75 -0.56
N LEU A 153 4.49 -17.74 -1.39
CA LEU A 153 4.51 -17.88 -2.85
C LEU A 153 5.92 -18.15 -3.39
N PHE A 154 6.95 -17.84 -2.61
CA PHE A 154 8.36 -18.16 -2.90
C PHE A 154 8.78 -19.53 -2.35
N ASN A 155 7.84 -20.37 -1.88
CA ASN A 155 8.11 -21.62 -1.17
C ASN A 155 8.95 -21.40 0.12
N LEU A 156 8.72 -20.28 0.78
CA LEU A 156 9.32 -19.94 2.07
C LEU A 156 8.30 -20.11 3.19
N ALA A 157 8.75 -20.53 4.38
CA ALA A 157 7.89 -20.73 5.53
C ALA A 157 7.06 -19.46 5.84
N PRO A 158 5.74 -19.57 6.08
CA PRO A 158 4.88 -18.41 6.32
C PRO A 158 5.19 -17.74 7.68
N ALA A 159 5.07 -16.43 7.73
CA ALA A 159 5.12 -15.64 8.97
C ALA A 159 3.72 -15.51 9.58
N VAL A 160 3.09 -16.64 9.96
CA VAL A 160 1.67 -16.71 10.33
C VAL A 160 1.31 -15.74 11.46
N ALA A 161 2.11 -15.69 12.54
CA ALA A 161 1.84 -14.81 13.67
C ALA A 161 1.86 -13.33 13.26
N ALA A 162 2.90 -12.92 12.53
CA ALA A 162 3.06 -11.55 12.04
C ALA A 162 1.95 -11.17 11.05
N LEU A 163 1.57 -12.07 10.14
CA LEU A 163 0.47 -11.88 9.22
C LEU A 163 -0.85 -11.66 9.97
N ARG A 164 -1.16 -12.52 10.94
CA ARG A 164 -2.41 -12.42 11.73
C ARG A 164 -2.47 -11.13 12.53
N GLN A 165 -1.37 -10.72 13.15
CA GLN A 165 -1.29 -9.43 13.86
C GLN A 165 -1.56 -8.26 12.90
N GLY A 166 -0.94 -8.27 11.71
CA GLY A 166 -1.18 -7.25 10.70
C GLY A 166 -2.64 -7.18 10.23
N ILE A 167 -3.29 -8.33 10.00
CA ILE A 167 -4.71 -8.39 9.62
C ILE A 167 -5.59 -7.81 10.74
N VAL A 168 -5.36 -8.21 12.00
CA VAL A 168 -6.14 -7.72 13.14
C VAL A 168 -6.00 -6.21 13.31
N VAL A 169 -4.77 -5.70 13.26
CA VAL A 169 -4.51 -4.25 13.35
C VAL A 169 -5.17 -3.53 12.18
N GLY A 170 -5.06 -4.06 10.96
CA GLY A 170 -5.69 -3.49 9.78
C GLY A 170 -7.21 -3.42 9.89
N MET A 171 -7.85 -4.50 10.31
CA MET A 171 -9.30 -4.53 10.55
C MET A 171 -9.70 -3.55 11.65
N ALA A 172 -8.97 -3.52 12.77
CA ALA A 172 -9.25 -2.60 13.87
C ALA A 172 -9.18 -1.14 13.41
N VAL A 173 -8.15 -0.75 12.64
CA VAL A 173 -8.00 0.60 12.11
C VAL A 173 -9.10 0.92 11.09
N MET A 174 -9.42 0.00 10.18
CA MET A 174 -10.48 0.21 9.21
C MET A 174 -11.85 0.37 9.87
N ILE A 175 -12.16 -0.36 10.94
CA ILE A 175 -13.43 -0.25 11.66
C ILE A 175 -13.46 1.03 12.52
N ALA A 176 -12.38 1.34 13.22
CA ALA A 176 -12.31 2.50 14.10
C ALA A 176 -12.37 3.84 13.34
N ALA A 177 -11.79 3.92 12.14
CA ALA A 177 -11.70 5.16 11.38
C ALA A 177 -13.09 5.78 11.10
N PRO A 178 -14.04 5.12 10.43
CA PRO A 178 -15.35 5.70 10.17
C PRO A 178 -16.14 5.96 11.45
N ILE A 179 -15.97 5.17 12.51
CA ILE A 179 -16.62 5.41 13.82
C ILE A 179 -16.13 6.73 14.41
N ILE A 180 -14.83 6.98 14.38
CA ILE A 180 -14.24 8.25 14.84
C ILE A 180 -14.74 9.42 13.99
N TRP A 181 -14.83 9.25 12.68
CA TRP A 181 -15.31 10.31 11.78
C TRP A 181 -16.77 10.69 11.99
N LEU A 182 -17.61 9.79 12.52
CA LEU A 182 -19.00 10.11 12.90
C LEU A 182 -19.08 11.20 13.99
N SER A 183 -18.06 11.34 14.82
CA SER A 183 -17.98 12.41 15.83
C SER A 183 -17.29 13.68 15.32
N GLY A 184 -16.84 13.70 14.07
CA GLY A 184 -16.14 14.81 13.43
C GLY A 184 -17.09 15.85 12.82
N GLY A 185 -16.50 16.78 12.04
CA GLY A 185 -17.27 17.76 11.25
C GLY A 185 -18.03 17.11 10.08
N THR A 186 -18.91 17.89 9.44
CA THR A 186 -19.85 17.44 8.40
C THR A 186 -19.17 16.58 7.30
N ILE A 187 -18.02 17.01 6.78
CA ILE A 187 -17.30 16.27 5.72
C ILE A 187 -16.79 14.92 6.22
N MET A 188 -16.34 14.85 7.48
CA MET A 188 -15.93 13.58 8.08
C MET A 188 -17.11 12.64 8.26
N GLN A 189 -18.25 13.14 8.74
CA GLN A 189 -19.48 12.36 8.87
C GLN A 189 -19.98 11.84 7.51
N MET A 190 -19.97 12.69 6.48
CA MET A 190 -20.33 12.28 5.11
C MET A 190 -19.40 11.17 4.60
N THR A 191 -18.08 11.28 4.82
CA THR A 191 -17.11 10.23 4.48
C THR A 191 -17.39 8.95 5.26
N ALA A 192 -17.66 9.04 6.57
CA ALA A 192 -17.98 7.89 7.40
C ALA A 192 -19.22 7.16 6.87
N HIS A 193 -20.30 7.87 6.57
CA HIS A 193 -21.51 7.27 5.98
C HIS A 193 -21.23 6.65 4.62
N ALA A 194 -20.48 7.33 3.74
CA ALA A 194 -20.10 6.80 2.44
C ALA A 194 -19.32 5.48 2.55
N TRP A 195 -18.35 5.39 3.48
CA TRP A 195 -17.60 4.15 3.71
C TRP A 195 -18.46 3.06 4.32
N LEU A 196 -19.22 3.34 5.37
CA LEU A 196 -20.04 2.33 6.06
C LEU A 196 -21.15 1.74 5.19
N THR A 197 -21.61 2.48 4.18
CA THR A 197 -22.62 2.02 3.22
C THR A 197 -22.01 1.48 1.93
N SER A 198 -20.69 1.61 1.72
CA SER A 198 -20.01 1.13 0.52
C SER A 198 -19.92 -0.39 0.51
N PRO A 199 -20.44 -1.06 -0.54
CA PRO A 199 -20.27 -2.50 -0.69
C PRO A 199 -18.80 -2.90 -0.86
N LEU A 200 -17.96 -2.03 -1.42
CA LEU A 200 -16.53 -2.27 -1.57
C LEU A 200 -15.82 -2.31 -0.20
N TYR A 201 -16.18 -1.39 0.69
CA TYR A 201 -15.66 -1.37 2.06
C TYR A 201 -16.09 -2.64 2.84
N LEU A 202 -17.36 -3.00 2.79
CA LEU A 202 -17.85 -4.19 3.48
C LEU A 202 -17.22 -5.47 2.92
N ALA A 203 -17.10 -5.58 1.60
CA ALA A 203 -16.43 -6.72 0.96
C ALA A 203 -14.95 -6.80 1.34
N SER A 204 -14.25 -5.66 1.48
CA SER A 204 -12.86 -5.62 1.94
C SER A 204 -12.72 -6.21 3.35
N LEU A 205 -13.58 -5.81 4.28
CA LEU A 205 -13.58 -6.35 5.64
C LEU A 205 -13.87 -7.87 5.67
N VAL A 206 -14.83 -8.33 4.85
CA VAL A 206 -15.11 -9.77 4.71
C VAL A 206 -13.89 -10.53 4.19
N CYS A 207 -13.20 -10.02 3.15
CA CYS A 207 -11.98 -10.65 2.64
C CYS A 207 -10.89 -10.75 3.71
N LEU A 208 -10.67 -9.68 4.50
CA LEU A 208 -9.71 -9.69 5.59
C LEU A 208 -10.09 -10.69 6.69
N ALA A 209 -11.37 -10.73 7.08
CA ALA A 209 -11.86 -11.66 8.10
C ALA A 209 -11.73 -13.13 7.66
N VAL A 210 -12.09 -13.45 6.41
CA VAL A 210 -11.93 -14.80 5.85
C VAL A 210 -10.45 -15.18 5.77
N ALA A 211 -9.57 -14.27 5.30
CA ALA A 211 -8.13 -14.50 5.28
C ALA A 211 -7.57 -14.74 6.69
N PHE A 212 -8.04 -14.01 7.70
CA PHE A 212 -7.67 -14.23 9.10
C PHE A 212 -8.05 -15.64 9.60
N VAL A 213 -9.26 -16.08 9.30
CA VAL A 213 -9.72 -17.44 9.68
C VAL A 213 -8.88 -18.50 8.96
N LEU A 214 -8.68 -18.36 7.64
CA LEU A 214 -7.89 -19.30 6.86
C LEU A 214 -6.40 -19.33 7.27
N SER A 215 -5.87 -18.25 7.82
CA SER A 215 -4.47 -18.18 8.27
C SER A 215 -4.12 -19.21 9.35
N ARG A 216 -5.13 -19.75 10.05
CA ARG A 216 -4.95 -20.86 11.00
C ARG A 216 -4.50 -22.17 10.32
N GLN A 217 -4.78 -22.32 9.02
CA GLN A 217 -4.46 -23.53 8.25
C GLN A 217 -3.05 -23.50 7.64
N GLY A 218 -2.25 -22.46 7.93
CA GLY A 218 -0.85 -22.34 7.55
C GLY A 218 -0.60 -22.38 6.04
N GLU A 219 0.46 -23.09 5.63
CA GLU A 219 0.93 -23.14 4.24
C GLU A 219 -0.11 -23.70 3.26
N ARG A 220 -0.95 -24.63 3.70
CA ARG A 220 -1.93 -25.30 2.83
C ARG A 220 -2.87 -24.31 2.12
N ARG A 221 -3.13 -23.16 2.74
CA ARG A 221 -4.05 -22.12 2.21
C ARG A 221 -3.34 -20.83 1.80
N ALA A 222 -2.01 -20.82 1.73
CA ALA A 222 -1.24 -19.60 1.50
C ALA A 222 -1.66 -18.84 0.24
N LYS A 223 -1.90 -19.53 -0.87
CA LYS A 223 -2.36 -18.89 -2.13
C LYS A 223 -3.73 -18.24 -1.97
N ALA A 224 -4.68 -18.94 -1.34
CA ALA A 224 -6.02 -18.40 -1.10
C ALA A 224 -5.98 -17.19 -0.15
N ILE A 225 -5.16 -17.24 0.90
CA ILE A 225 -4.94 -16.13 1.83
C ILE A 225 -4.36 -14.92 1.09
N PHE A 226 -3.34 -15.13 0.25
CA PHE A 226 -2.76 -14.05 -0.54
C PHE A 226 -3.79 -13.39 -1.45
N VAL A 227 -4.57 -14.18 -2.20
CA VAL A 227 -5.60 -13.65 -3.12
C VAL A 227 -6.67 -12.87 -2.34
N LEU A 228 -7.16 -13.41 -1.22
CA LEU A 228 -8.16 -12.73 -0.38
C LEU A 228 -7.63 -11.40 0.17
N LEU A 229 -6.39 -11.37 0.66
CA LEU A 229 -5.77 -10.15 1.17
C LEU A 229 -5.51 -9.14 0.07
N PHE A 230 -5.05 -9.59 -1.10
CA PHE A 230 -4.85 -8.72 -2.25
C PHE A 230 -6.18 -8.09 -2.68
N VAL A 231 -7.21 -8.90 -2.87
CA VAL A 231 -8.57 -8.42 -3.23
C VAL A 231 -9.12 -7.48 -2.14
N GLY A 232 -9.05 -7.88 -0.86
CA GLY A 232 -9.54 -7.06 0.25
C GLY A 232 -8.85 -5.71 0.34
N ILE A 233 -7.53 -5.67 0.22
CA ILE A 233 -6.74 -4.42 0.22
C ILE A 233 -7.04 -3.58 -1.02
N PHE A 234 -7.19 -4.20 -2.18
CA PHE A 234 -7.55 -3.51 -3.42
C PHE A 234 -8.93 -2.84 -3.30
N LEU A 235 -9.93 -3.56 -2.79
CA LEU A 235 -11.29 -3.02 -2.54
C LEU A 235 -11.26 -1.88 -1.52
N SER A 236 -10.48 -2.01 -0.44
CA SER A 236 -10.33 -0.94 0.54
C SER A 236 -9.69 0.31 -0.08
N ARG A 237 -8.79 0.13 -1.05
CA ARG A 237 -8.14 1.23 -1.74
C ARG A 237 -9.09 1.91 -2.74
N LEU A 238 -9.97 1.15 -3.40
CA LEU A 238 -11.06 1.72 -4.21
C LEU A 238 -11.98 2.59 -3.33
N THR A 239 -12.37 2.10 -2.15
CA THR A 239 -13.14 2.89 -1.18
C THR A 239 -12.40 4.16 -0.76
N PHE A 240 -11.09 4.05 -0.47
CA PHE A 240 -10.25 5.17 -0.07
C PHE A 240 -10.24 6.29 -1.11
N PHE A 241 -10.06 5.97 -2.39
CA PHE A 241 -10.02 6.97 -3.46
C PHE A 241 -11.43 7.39 -3.95
N GLY A 242 -12.38 6.46 -4.01
CA GLY A 242 -13.68 6.69 -4.64
C GLY A 242 -14.79 7.19 -3.71
N ASP A 243 -14.75 6.83 -2.43
CA ASP A 243 -15.83 7.11 -1.48
C ASP A 243 -15.40 8.10 -0.37
N THR A 244 -14.17 8.66 -0.43
CA THR A 244 -13.77 9.75 0.47
C THR A 244 -14.23 11.09 -0.07
N ILE A 245 -14.97 11.84 0.75
CA ILE A 245 -15.56 13.12 0.37
C ILE A 245 -14.52 14.24 0.46
N SER A 246 -14.39 15.00 -0.62
CA SER A 246 -13.51 16.17 -0.71
C SER A 246 -14.30 17.45 -0.43
N THR A 247 -13.70 18.40 0.28
CA THR A 247 -14.27 19.74 0.50
C THR A 247 -14.45 20.51 -0.81
N ILE A 248 -13.65 20.22 -1.85
CA ILE A 248 -13.72 20.90 -3.15
C ILE A 248 -15.06 20.63 -3.84
N VAL A 249 -15.60 19.42 -3.70
CA VAL A 249 -16.88 19.05 -4.33
C VAL A 249 -18.07 19.73 -3.64
N ASN A 250 -17.95 20.07 -2.36
CA ASN A 250 -19.05 20.62 -1.56
C ASN A 250 -19.08 22.15 -1.47
N ILE A 251 -18.00 22.83 -1.88
CA ILE A 251 -17.96 24.31 -1.86
C ILE A 251 -18.98 24.92 -2.85
N GLY A 252 -19.35 24.18 -3.92
CA GLY A 252 -20.35 24.63 -4.89
C GLY A 252 -21.82 24.34 -4.55
N HIS A 253 -22.10 23.62 -3.47
CA HIS A 253 -23.46 23.22 -3.05
C HIS A 253 -23.93 23.91 -1.77
N LEU A 254 -23.26 24.95 -1.35
CA LEU A 254 -23.62 25.72 -0.16
C LEU A 254 -24.68 26.80 -0.44
N TYR A 255 -25.27 26.80 -1.65
CA TYR A 255 -26.34 27.72 -2.04
C TYR A 255 -27.42 26.98 -2.84
#